data_86a2ed00f7573f9f5395d5aa442e1aec
#
_entry.id   86a2ed00f7573f9f5395d5aa442e1aec
#
_cell.length_a   1.000
_cell.length_b   1.000
_cell.length_c   1.000
_cell.angle_alpha   90.00
_cell.angle_beta   90.00
_cell.angle_gamma   90.00
#
_symmetry.space_group_name_H-M   'P 1'
#
loop_
_entity.id
_entity.type
_entity.pdbx_description
1 polymer ?
#
loop_
_entity_poly.entity_id
_entity_poly.type
_entity_poly.pdbx_seq_one_letter_code
_entity_poly.pdbx_strand_id
1 'polypeptide(L)'
;MALLSRTDRSLIAQWWWTIDRWSLAAIATLIVSGVLLTLAASPAVAGRIGVEPLHFVYKQLSFVAPALIVILAVSLAGPRDVRRLALVVYVVSLLLMTAALFVGPEIKGAHRWLLIGPFSLQPSEFAKPAFVVLAAAALAESNRTPGFPGALVAGFVYAAFAGLLVLQPDFGQTMLATVVCIAMFFLAGLQWRWLALFGAAGVGGGVGAYFFVPHVASRVDRYWTAEGDTFQVNTSLNAFTQGGFGGVGPGEGSVKFVLPDAHSDFIFAVAGEEFGLAACTVLIVLFGVIVVRALRHAVEERDHFVQLAASGLATMFGLQAAINIAVTLSLIPAKGMTLPFVSYGGSSTLALALTVGMLLALTRRRAASQRGW
;
A
#
# COMPACT_ATOMS: atom_id res chain seq x y z
N MET A 1 27.17 25.95 0.31
CA MET A 1 26.02 26.81 0.64
C MET A 1 24.95 25.97 1.31
N ALA A 2 24.71 26.16 2.62
CA ALA A 2 23.58 25.51 3.28
C ALA A 2 22.31 26.28 2.89
N LEU A 3 21.61 25.83 1.88
CA LEU A 3 20.35 26.42 1.37
C LEU A 3 19.26 26.52 2.44
N LEU A 4 19.42 25.83 3.58
CA LEU A 4 18.47 25.81 4.70
C LEU A 4 19.26 25.91 6.02
N SER A 5 19.36 27.12 6.58
CA SER A 5 19.95 27.33 7.93
C SER A 5 19.01 26.78 9.02
N ARG A 6 19.58 26.29 10.15
CA ARG A 6 18.78 25.91 11.34
C ARG A 6 18.07 27.10 11.99
N THR A 7 18.52 28.32 11.71
CA THR A 7 17.91 29.56 12.19
C THR A 7 16.80 30.07 11.29
N ASP A 8 16.64 29.48 10.09
CA ASP A 8 15.57 29.83 9.17
C ASP A 8 14.21 29.31 9.71
N ARG A 9 13.26 30.26 9.88
CA ARG A 9 11.91 29.97 10.37
C ARG A 9 10.91 29.64 9.27
N SER A 10 11.37 29.52 8.01
CA SER A 10 10.50 29.12 6.91
C SER A 10 9.90 27.72 7.15
N LEU A 11 8.68 27.47 6.66
CA LEU A 11 8.00 26.19 6.79
C LEU A 11 8.83 25.06 6.20
N ILE A 12 9.52 25.31 5.08
CA ILE A 12 10.35 24.29 4.40
C ILE A 12 11.61 23.98 5.21
N ALA A 13 12.28 24.99 5.82
CA ALA A 13 13.44 24.77 6.67
C ALA A 13 13.05 23.97 7.93
N GLN A 14 11.95 24.34 8.59
CA GLN A 14 11.45 23.60 9.73
C GLN A 14 11.09 22.16 9.36
N TRP A 15 10.44 21.94 8.22
CA TRP A 15 10.12 20.62 7.71
C TRP A 15 11.38 19.78 7.50
N TRP A 16 12.39 20.33 6.80
CA TRP A 16 13.63 19.63 6.50
C TRP A 16 14.41 19.19 7.74
N TRP A 17 14.36 19.99 8.81
CA TRP A 17 15.08 19.70 10.04
C TRP A 17 14.31 18.78 11.00
N THR A 18 13.02 18.56 10.74
CA THR A 18 12.16 17.72 11.60
C THR A 18 11.78 16.39 10.97
N ILE A 19 11.83 16.26 9.64
CA ILE A 19 11.47 15.04 8.93
C ILE A 19 12.53 13.94 9.10
N ASP A 20 12.08 12.68 9.04
CA ASP A 20 12.99 11.54 8.97
C ASP A 20 13.60 11.42 7.56
N ARG A 21 14.84 11.88 7.42
CA ARG A 21 15.56 11.93 6.14
C ARG A 21 15.87 10.54 5.59
N TRP A 22 16.08 9.54 6.45
CA TRP A 22 16.36 8.19 6.03
C TRP A 22 15.14 7.53 5.39
N SER A 23 13.97 7.69 6.01
CA SER A 23 12.71 7.25 5.40
C SER A 23 12.44 8.00 4.09
N LEU A 24 12.68 9.32 4.04
CA LEU A 24 12.52 10.10 2.81
C LEU A 24 13.47 9.62 1.70
N ALA A 25 14.73 9.35 2.03
CA ALA A 25 15.70 8.83 1.07
C ALA A 25 15.31 7.44 0.56
N ALA A 26 14.87 6.54 1.45
CA ALA A 26 14.40 5.21 1.06
C ALA A 26 13.17 5.29 0.12
N ILE A 27 12.19 6.17 0.42
CA ILE A 27 11.02 6.41 -0.43
C ILE A 27 11.45 6.95 -1.80
N ALA A 28 12.33 7.94 -1.84
CA ALA A 28 12.85 8.49 -3.09
C ALA A 28 13.56 7.40 -3.92
N THR A 29 14.36 6.55 -3.29
CA THR A 29 15.02 5.42 -3.96
C THR A 29 14.01 4.42 -4.50
N LEU A 30 12.94 4.07 -3.75
CA LEU A 30 11.86 3.20 -4.25
C LEU A 30 11.16 3.80 -5.47
N ILE A 31 10.86 5.10 -5.46
CA ILE A 31 10.23 5.79 -6.61
C ILE A 31 11.14 5.73 -7.84
N VAL A 32 12.43 6.04 -7.67
CA VAL A 32 13.42 5.96 -8.77
C VAL A 32 13.54 4.52 -9.29
N SER A 33 13.65 3.54 -8.41
CA SER A 33 13.68 2.12 -8.78
C SER A 33 12.42 1.71 -9.54
N GLY A 34 11.25 2.19 -9.12
CA GLY A 34 9.99 1.94 -9.81
C GLY A 34 9.96 2.50 -11.24
N VAL A 35 10.46 3.72 -11.45
CA VAL A 35 10.58 4.30 -12.80
C VAL A 35 11.54 3.49 -13.66
N LEU A 36 12.71 3.10 -13.13
CA LEU A 36 13.69 2.29 -13.86
C LEU A 36 13.13 0.90 -14.23
N LEU A 37 12.46 0.23 -13.29
CA LEU A 37 11.85 -1.07 -13.54
C LEU A 37 10.67 -0.98 -14.52
N THR A 38 9.87 0.10 -14.44
CA THR A 38 8.82 0.34 -15.44
C THR A 38 9.42 0.60 -16.82
N LEU A 39 10.55 1.30 -16.91
CA LEU A 39 11.26 1.49 -18.17
C LEU A 39 11.69 0.14 -18.78
N ALA A 40 12.15 -0.79 -17.94
CA ALA A 40 12.54 -2.14 -18.35
C ALA A 40 11.33 -3.03 -18.78
N ALA A 41 10.20 -2.93 -18.07
CA ALA A 41 9.00 -3.73 -18.31
C ALA A 41 8.08 -3.17 -19.41
N SER A 42 8.09 -1.85 -19.63
CA SER A 42 7.14 -1.15 -20.51
C SER A 42 7.16 -1.67 -21.96
N PRO A 43 8.31 -1.86 -22.62
CA PRO A 43 8.33 -2.32 -24.02
C PRO A 43 7.65 -3.69 -24.21
N ALA A 44 7.84 -4.60 -23.26
CA ALA A 44 7.29 -5.95 -23.33
C ALA A 44 5.75 -5.93 -23.24
N VAL A 45 5.18 -5.13 -22.34
CA VAL A 45 3.72 -5.03 -22.17
C VAL A 45 3.10 -4.17 -23.28
N ALA A 46 3.73 -3.06 -23.65
CA ALA A 46 3.27 -2.15 -24.68
C ALA A 46 3.15 -2.86 -26.05
N GLY A 47 4.14 -3.68 -26.39
CA GLY A 47 4.13 -4.46 -27.63
C GLY A 47 2.97 -5.45 -27.73
N ARG A 48 2.54 -6.04 -26.59
CA ARG A 48 1.37 -6.97 -26.56
C ARG A 48 0.02 -6.27 -26.79
N ILE A 49 -0.12 -5.02 -26.38
CA ILE A 49 -1.38 -4.26 -26.51
C ILE A 49 -1.36 -3.25 -27.67
N GLY A 50 -0.26 -3.21 -28.44
CA GLY A 50 -0.14 -2.37 -29.62
C GLY A 50 -0.03 -0.87 -29.34
N VAL A 51 0.59 -0.48 -28.22
CA VAL A 51 0.87 0.93 -27.88
C VAL A 51 2.37 1.24 -27.95
N GLU A 52 2.73 2.52 -27.85
CA GLU A 52 4.13 2.94 -27.86
C GLU A 52 4.96 2.28 -26.74
N PRO A 53 6.22 1.88 -27.00
CA PRO A 53 7.05 1.17 -26.02
C PRO A 53 7.20 1.86 -24.66
N LEU A 54 7.19 3.18 -24.63
CA LEU A 54 7.35 3.98 -23.41
C LEU A 54 6.03 4.45 -22.79
N HIS A 55 4.89 3.97 -23.29
CA HIS A 55 3.56 4.39 -22.84
C HIS A 55 3.39 4.31 -21.31
N PHE A 56 3.77 3.21 -20.69
CA PHE A 56 3.65 3.04 -19.25
C PHE A 56 4.64 3.90 -18.46
N VAL A 57 5.81 4.20 -19.03
CA VAL A 57 6.78 5.12 -18.42
C VAL A 57 6.23 6.54 -18.36
N TYR A 58 5.69 7.05 -19.47
CA TYR A 58 5.09 8.39 -19.51
C TYR A 58 3.90 8.51 -18.54
N LYS A 59 3.04 7.48 -18.53
CA LYS A 59 1.94 7.43 -17.56
C LYS A 59 2.44 7.38 -16.12
N GLN A 60 3.47 6.59 -15.79
CA GLN A 60 4.01 6.56 -14.44
C GLN A 60 4.59 7.89 -14.02
N LEU A 61 5.38 8.54 -14.88
CA LEU A 61 5.94 9.87 -14.59
C LEU A 61 4.85 10.92 -14.37
N SER A 62 3.74 10.84 -15.13
CA SER A 62 2.60 11.76 -14.94
C SER A 62 1.92 11.57 -13.56
N PHE A 63 2.04 10.42 -12.91
CA PHE A 63 1.54 10.18 -11.55
C PHE A 63 2.60 10.44 -10.47
N VAL A 64 3.88 10.23 -10.78
CA VAL A 64 4.97 10.47 -9.82
C VAL A 64 5.06 11.97 -9.46
N ALA A 65 4.93 12.87 -10.43
CA ALA A 65 5.00 14.30 -10.16
C ALA A 65 3.93 14.77 -9.15
N PRO A 66 2.62 14.53 -9.33
CA PRO A 66 1.63 14.86 -8.32
C PRO A 66 1.80 14.06 -7.02
N ALA A 67 2.30 12.81 -7.06
CA ALA A 67 2.58 12.03 -5.87
C ALA A 67 3.64 12.71 -4.98
N LEU A 68 4.72 13.25 -5.56
CA LEU A 68 5.73 14.01 -4.82
C LEU A 68 5.14 15.27 -4.17
N ILE A 69 4.24 15.95 -4.87
CA ILE A 69 3.52 17.12 -4.32
C ILE A 69 2.64 16.69 -3.14
N VAL A 70 1.91 15.58 -3.25
CA VAL A 70 1.06 15.02 -2.18
C VAL A 70 1.93 14.62 -0.98
N ILE A 71 3.06 13.92 -1.18
CA ILE A 71 3.98 13.56 -0.09
C ILE A 71 4.43 14.82 0.64
N LEU A 72 4.89 15.84 -0.08
CA LEU A 72 5.37 17.08 0.52
C LEU A 72 4.25 17.80 1.27
N ALA A 73 3.12 18.05 0.62
CA ALA A 73 2.00 18.78 1.21
C ALA A 73 1.44 18.10 2.46
N VAL A 74 1.21 16.80 2.40
CA VAL A 74 0.66 16.03 3.54
C VAL A 74 1.69 15.88 4.66
N SER A 75 2.98 15.74 4.36
CA SER A 75 4.03 15.66 5.38
C SER A 75 4.22 16.95 6.17
N LEU A 76 3.76 18.09 5.67
CA LEU A 76 3.71 19.36 6.39
C LEU A 76 2.59 19.42 7.44
N ALA A 77 1.55 18.59 7.28
CA ALA A 77 0.34 18.62 8.11
C ALA A 77 0.60 18.27 9.59
N GLY A 78 -0.26 18.78 10.47
CA GLY A 78 -0.32 18.42 11.88
C GLY A 78 -1.10 17.11 12.14
N PRO A 79 -0.97 16.47 13.32
CA PRO A 79 -1.77 15.29 13.66
C PRO A 79 -3.29 15.54 13.58
N ARG A 80 -3.73 16.75 13.94
CA ARG A 80 -5.14 17.16 13.81
C ARG A 80 -5.57 17.26 12.35
N ASP A 81 -4.71 17.81 11.49
CA ASP A 81 -5.00 17.96 10.06
C ASP A 81 -4.96 16.62 9.33
N VAL A 82 -4.03 15.73 9.72
CA VAL A 82 -4.00 14.34 9.24
C VAL A 82 -5.31 13.62 9.57
N ARG A 83 -5.85 13.78 10.79
CA ARG A 83 -7.14 13.20 11.20
C ARG A 83 -8.30 13.75 10.37
N ARG A 84 -8.36 15.08 10.17
CA ARG A 84 -9.40 15.73 9.37
C ARG A 84 -9.32 15.30 7.89
N LEU A 85 -8.11 15.28 7.33
CA LEU A 85 -7.87 14.82 5.98
C LEU A 85 -8.33 13.37 5.81
N ALA A 86 -7.95 12.49 6.75
CA ALA A 86 -8.37 11.10 6.75
C ALA A 86 -9.89 10.94 6.77
N LEU A 87 -10.62 11.75 7.56
CA LEU A 87 -12.08 11.72 7.59
C LEU A 87 -12.67 12.07 6.23
N VAL A 88 -12.22 13.15 5.62
CA VAL A 88 -12.70 13.59 4.30
C VAL A 88 -12.39 12.54 3.24
N VAL A 89 -11.14 12.08 3.20
CA VAL A 89 -10.72 11.04 2.23
C VAL A 89 -11.51 9.76 2.43
N TYR A 90 -11.74 9.33 3.66
CA TYR A 90 -12.49 8.12 3.96
C TYR A 90 -13.93 8.20 3.46
N VAL A 91 -14.66 9.27 3.83
CA VAL A 91 -16.06 9.46 3.41
C VAL A 91 -16.17 9.55 1.89
N VAL A 92 -15.33 10.36 1.25
CA VAL A 92 -15.30 10.47 -0.21
C VAL A 92 -14.98 9.13 -0.86
N SER A 93 -14.01 8.38 -0.33
CA SER A 93 -13.65 7.07 -0.88
C SER A 93 -14.77 6.05 -0.75
N LEU A 94 -15.49 6.00 0.38
CA LEU A 94 -16.66 5.10 0.52
C LEU A 94 -17.78 5.47 -0.46
N LEU A 95 -18.07 6.76 -0.65
CA LEU A 95 -19.04 7.21 -1.64
C LEU A 95 -18.62 6.81 -3.07
N LEU A 96 -17.35 6.99 -3.42
CA LEU A 96 -16.82 6.59 -4.72
C LEU A 96 -16.76 5.06 -4.89
N MET A 97 -16.46 4.30 -3.83
CA MET A 97 -16.55 2.84 -3.86
C MET A 97 -17.99 2.39 -4.10
N THR A 98 -18.94 3.01 -3.42
CA THR A 98 -20.37 2.72 -3.66
C THR A 98 -20.78 3.09 -5.07
N ALA A 99 -20.38 4.26 -5.58
CA ALA A 99 -20.63 4.65 -6.96
C ALA A 99 -20.02 3.66 -7.97
N ALA A 100 -18.81 3.16 -7.71
CA ALA A 100 -18.16 2.20 -8.60
C ALA A 100 -18.95 0.88 -8.76
N LEU A 101 -19.72 0.46 -7.75
CA LEU A 101 -20.60 -0.72 -7.86
C LEU A 101 -21.70 -0.55 -8.92
N PHE A 102 -22.16 0.67 -9.17
CA PHE A 102 -23.28 0.94 -10.07
C PHE A 102 -22.83 1.47 -11.45
N VAL A 103 -21.78 2.29 -11.51
CA VAL A 103 -21.35 2.98 -12.73
C VAL A 103 -19.95 2.57 -13.20
N GLY A 104 -19.23 1.78 -12.42
CA GLY A 104 -17.87 1.34 -12.74
C GLY A 104 -17.87 0.29 -13.86
N PRO A 105 -16.84 0.26 -14.71
CA PRO A 105 -16.69 -0.82 -15.69
C PRO A 105 -16.41 -2.14 -14.99
N GLU A 106 -16.96 -3.21 -15.54
CA GLU A 106 -16.61 -4.56 -15.10
C GLU A 106 -15.22 -4.94 -15.64
N ILE A 107 -14.25 -5.08 -14.74
CA ILE A 107 -12.88 -5.49 -15.07
C ILE A 107 -12.55 -6.76 -14.29
N LYS A 108 -12.23 -7.84 -15.00
CA LYS A 108 -11.92 -9.17 -14.40
C LYS A 108 -13.04 -9.63 -13.43
N GLY A 109 -14.31 -9.40 -13.78
CA GLY A 109 -15.47 -9.84 -13.00
C GLY A 109 -15.78 -8.98 -11.76
N ALA A 110 -15.32 -7.72 -11.70
CA ALA A 110 -15.58 -6.84 -10.57
C ALA A 110 -15.67 -5.35 -10.97
N HIS A 111 -16.53 -4.61 -10.26
CA HIS A 111 -16.72 -3.18 -10.40
C HIS A 111 -15.94 -2.42 -9.33
N ARG A 112 -14.63 -2.20 -9.55
CA ARG A 112 -13.69 -1.61 -8.56
C ARG A 112 -13.14 -0.26 -8.98
N TRP A 113 -13.28 0.07 -10.27
CA TRP A 113 -12.64 1.21 -10.91
C TRP A 113 -13.69 2.23 -11.35
N LEU A 114 -13.31 3.50 -11.25
CA LEU A 114 -14.03 4.61 -11.89
C LEU A 114 -13.14 5.18 -12.99
N LEU A 115 -13.69 5.35 -14.17
CA LEU A 115 -13.00 6.00 -15.28
C LEU A 115 -13.28 7.50 -15.23
N ILE A 116 -12.26 8.32 -15.06
CA ILE A 116 -12.34 9.78 -15.04
C ILE A 116 -11.47 10.28 -16.19
N GLY A 117 -12.07 10.45 -17.35
CA GLY A 117 -11.34 10.75 -18.58
C GLY A 117 -10.33 9.63 -18.91
N PRO A 118 -9.04 9.94 -19.13
CA PRO A 118 -8.03 8.95 -19.46
C PRO A 118 -7.48 8.20 -18.22
N PHE A 119 -7.95 8.54 -17.02
CA PHE A 119 -7.44 7.99 -15.76
C PHE A 119 -8.42 6.99 -15.15
N SER A 120 -7.89 5.90 -14.64
CA SER A 120 -8.64 4.93 -13.83
C SER A 120 -8.35 5.17 -12.35
N LEU A 121 -9.39 5.40 -11.58
CA LEU A 121 -9.33 5.60 -10.13
C LEU A 121 -9.87 4.36 -9.43
N GLN A 122 -9.09 3.82 -8.49
CA GLN A 122 -9.54 2.79 -7.55
C GLN A 122 -9.72 3.43 -6.17
N PRO A 123 -10.96 3.73 -5.75
CA PRO A 123 -11.20 4.49 -4.51
C PRO A 123 -10.77 3.74 -3.25
N SER A 124 -10.79 2.41 -3.24
CA SER A 124 -10.35 1.58 -2.11
C SER A 124 -8.88 1.82 -1.73
N GLU A 125 -8.02 2.21 -2.69
CA GLU A 125 -6.62 2.53 -2.41
C GLU A 125 -6.50 3.73 -1.46
N PHE A 126 -7.35 4.75 -1.62
CA PHE A 126 -7.39 5.94 -0.76
C PHE A 126 -8.11 5.68 0.57
N ALA A 127 -9.12 4.79 0.56
CA ALA A 127 -9.82 4.40 1.78
C ALA A 127 -8.90 3.71 2.79
N LYS A 128 -7.91 2.92 2.33
CA LYS A 128 -6.97 2.18 3.19
C LYS A 128 -6.24 3.05 4.22
N PRO A 129 -5.43 4.05 3.84
CA PRO A 129 -4.73 4.88 4.82
C PRO A 129 -5.70 5.69 5.67
N ALA A 130 -6.81 6.13 5.11
CA ALA A 130 -7.81 6.89 5.83
C ALA A 130 -8.49 6.06 6.93
N PHE A 131 -8.87 4.81 6.62
CA PHE A 131 -9.38 3.86 7.61
C PHE A 131 -8.41 3.66 8.77
N VAL A 132 -7.11 3.45 8.48
CA VAL A 132 -6.08 3.26 9.51
C VAL A 132 -6.01 4.45 10.46
N VAL A 133 -5.97 5.67 9.92
CA VAL A 133 -5.89 6.89 10.73
C VAL A 133 -7.15 7.09 11.57
N LEU A 134 -8.34 6.81 11.03
CA LEU A 134 -9.61 6.95 11.76
C LEU A 134 -9.77 5.89 12.84
N ALA A 135 -9.41 4.65 12.56
CA ALA A 135 -9.40 3.58 13.56
C ALA A 135 -8.42 3.92 14.70
N ALA A 136 -7.22 4.42 14.39
CA ALA A 136 -6.27 4.91 15.38
C ALA A 136 -6.83 6.04 16.24
N ALA A 137 -7.55 6.99 15.61
CA ALA A 137 -8.18 8.10 16.33
C ALA A 137 -9.25 7.60 17.31
N ALA A 138 -10.10 6.66 16.87
CA ALA A 138 -11.15 6.08 17.71
C ALA A 138 -10.57 5.28 18.88
N LEU A 139 -9.56 4.45 18.63
CA LEU A 139 -8.88 3.65 19.66
C LEU A 139 -8.14 4.53 20.67
N ALA A 140 -7.47 5.58 20.21
CA ALA A 140 -6.77 6.51 21.09
C ALA A 140 -7.74 7.32 21.96
N GLU A 141 -8.90 7.70 21.44
CA GLU A 141 -9.92 8.45 22.18
C GLU A 141 -10.52 7.62 23.33
N SER A 142 -10.61 6.31 23.18
CA SER A 142 -11.04 5.38 24.23
C SER A 142 -10.16 5.46 25.49
N ASN A 143 -8.88 5.78 25.32
CA ASN A 143 -7.94 5.94 26.43
C ASN A 143 -8.00 7.34 27.08
N ARG A 144 -8.54 8.33 26.38
CA ARG A 144 -8.65 9.72 26.85
C ARG A 144 -9.98 9.98 27.54
N THR A 145 -11.07 9.42 26.98
CA THR A 145 -12.43 9.69 27.42
C THR A 145 -13.03 8.40 28.00
N PRO A 146 -13.16 8.29 29.33
CA PRO A 146 -13.79 7.14 29.95
C PRO A 146 -15.24 6.95 29.43
N GLY A 147 -15.57 5.72 29.01
CA GLY A 147 -16.88 5.39 28.47
C GLY A 147 -17.03 5.60 26.94
N PHE A 148 -16.06 6.20 26.26
CA PHE A 148 -16.09 6.27 24.79
C PHE A 148 -15.86 4.89 24.17
N PRO A 149 -16.77 4.38 23.31
CA PRO A 149 -16.69 3.04 22.75
C PRO A 149 -15.75 2.98 21.54
N GLY A 150 -14.48 3.38 21.72
CA GLY A 150 -13.50 3.54 20.62
C GLY A 150 -13.26 2.28 19.81
N ALA A 151 -13.27 1.10 20.46
CA ALA A 151 -13.16 -0.18 19.78
C ALA A 151 -14.35 -0.46 18.85
N LEU A 152 -15.58 -0.12 19.27
CA LEU A 152 -16.77 -0.28 18.43
C LEU A 152 -16.74 0.70 17.24
N VAL A 153 -16.33 1.95 17.48
CA VAL A 153 -16.19 2.93 16.39
C VAL A 153 -15.13 2.49 15.38
N ALA A 154 -13.96 2.04 15.84
CA ALA A 154 -12.92 1.51 14.97
C ALA A 154 -13.40 0.26 14.20
N GLY A 155 -14.14 -0.62 14.87
CA GLY A 155 -14.79 -1.79 14.26
C GLY A 155 -15.82 -1.41 13.20
N PHE A 156 -16.63 -0.37 13.44
CA PHE A 156 -17.59 0.15 12.46
C PHE A 156 -16.88 0.76 11.24
N VAL A 157 -15.85 1.57 11.46
CA VAL A 157 -15.02 2.12 10.37
C VAL A 157 -14.41 0.99 9.52
N TYR A 158 -13.88 -0.05 10.15
CA TYR A 158 -13.39 -1.22 9.43
C TYR A 158 -14.52 -1.95 8.69
N ALA A 159 -15.65 -2.24 9.34
CA ALA A 159 -16.75 -3.01 8.76
C ALA A 159 -17.37 -2.32 7.54
N ALA A 160 -17.54 -1.00 7.57
CA ALA A 160 -18.03 -0.22 6.44
C ALA A 160 -17.09 -0.33 5.22
N PHE A 161 -15.80 -0.23 5.44
CA PHE A 161 -14.78 -0.37 4.38
C PHE A 161 -14.70 -1.82 3.87
N ALA A 162 -14.56 -2.80 4.76
CA ALA A 162 -14.46 -4.20 4.42
C ALA A 162 -15.73 -4.73 3.72
N GLY A 163 -16.91 -4.27 4.16
CA GLY A 163 -18.18 -4.60 3.52
C GLY A 163 -18.24 -4.19 2.05
N LEU A 164 -17.80 -2.96 1.73
CA LEU A 164 -17.69 -2.52 0.34
C LEU A 164 -16.64 -3.29 -0.46
N LEU A 165 -15.50 -3.64 0.14
CA LEU A 165 -14.50 -4.48 -0.53
C LEU A 165 -15.04 -5.88 -0.87
N VAL A 166 -15.81 -6.48 0.03
CA VAL A 166 -16.47 -7.78 -0.21
C VAL A 166 -17.52 -7.67 -1.31
N LEU A 167 -18.31 -6.60 -1.32
CA LEU A 167 -19.29 -6.33 -2.40
C LEU A 167 -18.61 -6.10 -3.76
N GLN A 168 -17.36 -5.59 -3.76
CA GLN A 168 -16.54 -5.39 -4.97
C GLN A 168 -15.69 -6.63 -5.34
N PRO A 169 -15.95 -7.83 -4.87
CA PRO A 169 -15.15 -9.06 -4.75
C PRO A 169 -13.61 -8.81 -4.65
N ASP A 170 -13.16 -7.89 -3.78
CA ASP A 170 -11.74 -7.56 -3.59
C ASP A 170 -11.15 -8.23 -2.33
N PHE A 171 -11.03 -9.55 -2.39
CA PHE A 171 -10.56 -10.35 -1.25
C PHE A 171 -9.12 -10.04 -0.83
N GLY A 172 -8.26 -9.66 -1.78
CA GLY A 172 -6.89 -9.29 -1.48
C GLY A 172 -6.81 -8.06 -0.57
N GLN A 173 -7.52 -7.00 -0.93
CA GLN A 173 -7.59 -5.77 -0.15
C GLN A 173 -8.35 -5.99 1.17
N THR A 174 -9.39 -6.82 1.16
CA THR A 174 -10.12 -7.20 2.38
C THR A 174 -9.19 -7.89 3.38
N MET A 175 -8.38 -8.86 2.93
CA MET A 175 -7.41 -9.55 3.76
C MET A 175 -6.37 -8.59 4.34
N LEU A 176 -5.80 -7.71 3.52
CA LEU A 176 -4.85 -6.69 3.97
C LEU A 176 -5.49 -5.80 5.06
N ALA A 177 -6.68 -5.25 4.80
CA ALA A 177 -7.39 -4.40 5.74
C ALA A 177 -7.70 -5.13 7.06
N THR A 178 -8.09 -6.41 7.00
CA THR A 178 -8.37 -7.24 8.17
C THR A 178 -7.12 -7.44 9.03
N VAL A 179 -6.00 -7.83 8.42
CA VAL A 179 -4.74 -8.04 9.15
C VAL A 179 -4.25 -6.74 9.79
N VAL A 180 -4.34 -5.62 9.08
CA VAL A 180 -4.00 -4.29 9.63
C VAL A 180 -4.93 -3.93 10.78
N CYS A 181 -6.23 -4.16 10.67
CA CYS A 181 -7.20 -3.91 11.73
C CYS A 181 -6.87 -4.71 12.98
N ILE A 182 -6.61 -6.01 12.85
CA ILE A 182 -6.20 -6.90 13.96
C ILE A 182 -4.91 -6.38 14.61
N ALA A 183 -3.92 -6.02 13.81
CA ALA A 183 -2.66 -5.47 14.31
C ALA A 183 -2.88 -4.17 15.11
N MET A 184 -3.75 -3.28 14.65
CA MET A 184 -4.08 -2.04 15.36
C MET A 184 -4.81 -2.29 16.68
N PHE A 185 -5.76 -3.22 16.72
CA PHE A 185 -6.42 -3.63 17.96
C PHE A 185 -5.44 -4.26 18.96
N PHE A 186 -4.49 -5.06 18.47
CA PHE A 186 -3.41 -5.59 19.29
C PHE A 186 -2.54 -4.49 19.88
N LEU A 187 -2.08 -3.54 19.05
CA LEU A 187 -1.26 -2.40 19.47
C LEU A 187 -1.99 -1.47 20.44
N ALA A 188 -3.32 -1.36 20.32
CA ALA A 188 -4.16 -0.60 21.24
C ALA A 188 -4.36 -1.30 22.61
N GLY A 189 -3.81 -2.50 22.80
CA GLY A 189 -3.93 -3.27 24.06
C GLY A 189 -5.25 -4.00 24.23
N LEU A 190 -5.97 -4.30 23.15
CA LEU A 190 -7.21 -5.09 23.23
C LEU A 190 -6.88 -6.49 23.75
N GLN A 191 -7.77 -7.00 24.62
CA GLN A 191 -7.59 -8.34 25.23
C GLN A 191 -7.48 -9.41 24.14
N TRP A 192 -6.57 -10.37 24.31
CA TRP A 192 -6.26 -11.42 23.34
C TRP A 192 -7.48 -12.24 22.90
N ARG A 193 -8.50 -12.38 23.76
CA ARG A 193 -9.78 -13.05 23.43
C ARG A 193 -10.52 -12.40 22.25
N TRP A 194 -10.46 -11.06 22.13
CA TRP A 194 -11.06 -10.34 21.02
C TRP A 194 -10.25 -10.52 19.73
N LEU A 195 -8.93 -10.56 19.86
CA LEU A 195 -8.04 -10.84 18.73
C LEU A 195 -8.28 -12.26 18.20
N ALA A 196 -8.42 -13.23 19.11
CA ALA A 196 -8.78 -14.61 18.75
C ALA A 196 -10.16 -14.68 18.09
N LEU A 197 -11.15 -13.95 18.59
CA LEU A 197 -12.49 -13.87 18.00
C LEU A 197 -12.45 -13.27 16.59
N PHE A 198 -11.74 -12.13 16.38
CA PHE A 198 -11.58 -11.52 15.07
C PHE A 198 -10.79 -12.43 14.12
N GLY A 199 -9.76 -13.10 14.61
CA GLY A 199 -9.00 -14.09 13.85
C GLY A 199 -9.89 -15.26 13.42
N ALA A 200 -10.67 -15.82 14.34
CA ALA A 200 -11.62 -16.90 14.06
C ALA A 200 -12.72 -16.46 13.09
N ALA A 201 -13.26 -15.24 13.25
CA ALA A 201 -14.23 -14.67 12.33
C ALA A 201 -13.64 -14.45 10.92
N GLY A 202 -12.37 -14.00 10.83
CA GLY A 202 -11.64 -13.86 9.57
C GLY A 202 -11.42 -15.20 8.86
N VAL A 203 -10.96 -16.21 9.60
CA VAL A 203 -10.81 -17.59 9.08
C VAL A 203 -12.16 -18.17 8.69
N GLY A 204 -13.17 -18.07 9.57
CA GLY A 204 -14.53 -18.54 9.28
C GLY A 204 -15.16 -17.83 8.08
N GLY A 205 -14.93 -16.52 7.94
CA GLY A 205 -15.33 -15.74 6.77
C GLY A 205 -14.62 -16.20 5.50
N GLY A 206 -13.32 -16.50 5.57
CA GLY A 206 -12.54 -17.06 4.45
C GLY A 206 -13.03 -18.44 4.02
N VAL A 207 -13.26 -19.31 4.98
CA VAL A 207 -13.86 -20.65 4.75
C VAL A 207 -15.27 -20.52 4.18
N GLY A 208 -16.10 -19.65 4.76
CA GLY A 208 -17.43 -19.36 4.22
C GLY A 208 -17.37 -18.84 2.80
N ALA A 209 -16.46 -17.88 2.51
CA ALA A 209 -16.26 -17.37 1.16
C ALA A 209 -15.85 -18.48 0.16
N TYR A 210 -15.04 -19.44 0.59
CA TYR A 210 -14.70 -20.61 -0.22
C TYR A 210 -15.93 -21.44 -0.60
N PHE A 211 -16.84 -21.70 0.34
CA PHE A 211 -18.02 -22.53 0.05
C PHE A 211 -19.14 -21.78 -0.68
N PHE A 212 -19.31 -20.47 -0.43
CA PHE A 212 -20.45 -19.70 -0.93
C PHE A 212 -20.13 -18.78 -2.11
N VAL A 213 -18.84 -18.53 -2.40
CA VAL A 213 -18.43 -17.61 -3.49
C VAL A 213 -17.61 -18.37 -4.54
N PRO A 214 -18.21 -18.78 -5.68
CA PRO A 214 -17.55 -19.61 -6.69
C PRO A 214 -16.22 -19.05 -7.19
N HIS A 215 -16.10 -17.73 -7.28
CA HIS A 215 -14.87 -17.06 -7.69
C HIS A 215 -13.73 -17.22 -6.66
N VAL A 216 -14.04 -17.30 -5.37
CA VAL A 216 -13.05 -17.56 -4.32
C VAL A 216 -12.63 -19.02 -4.37
N ALA A 217 -13.60 -19.94 -4.44
CA ALA A 217 -13.35 -21.38 -4.57
C ALA A 217 -12.43 -21.66 -5.76
N SER A 218 -12.78 -21.14 -6.95
CA SER A 218 -11.97 -21.37 -8.16
C SER A 218 -10.54 -20.82 -8.07
N ARG A 219 -10.29 -19.75 -7.31
CA ARG A 219 -8.93 -19.22 -7.08
C ARG A 219 -8.12 -20.09 -6.09
N VAL A 220 -8.79 -20.57 -5.04
CA VAL A 220 -8.17 -21.44 -4.05
C VAL A 220 -7.86 -22.80 -4.67
N ASP A 221 -8.84 -23.39 -5.38
CA ASP A 221 -8.68 -24.69 -6.03
C ASP A 221 -7.56 -24.64 -7.09
N ARG A 222 -7.53 -23.62 -7.93
CA ARG A 222 -6.45 -23.40 -8.92
C ARG A 222 -5.07 -23.31 -8.29
N TYR A 223 -4.97 -22.73 -7.09
CA TYR A 223 -3.70 -22.66 -6.37
C TYR A 223 -3.25 -24.03 -5.88
N TRP A 224 -4.19 -24.86 -5.35
CA TRP A 224 -3.87 -26.18 -4.81
C TRP A 224 -3.72 -27.26 -5.89
N THR A 225 -4.52 -27.21 -6.96
CA THR A 225 -4.49 -28.23 -8.01
C THR A 225 -3.40 -27.98 -9.06
N ALA A 226 -2.72 -26.86 -8.99
CA ALA A 226 -1.75 -26.39 -9.98
C ALA A 226 -2.32 -26.32 -11.42
N GLU A 227 -3.64 -26.39 -11.58
CA GLU A 227 -4.35 -26.26 -12.86
C GLU A 227 -4.83 -24.82 -13.02
N GLY A 228 -4.20 -24.03 -13.86
CA GLY A 228 -4.66 -22.69 -14.23
C GLY A 228 -3.60 -21.61 -14.17
N ASP A 229 -3.55 -20.74 -13.17
CA ASP A 229 -2.62 -19.61 -13.11
C ASP A 229 -1.16 -19.97 -12.74
N THR A 230 -0.82 -21.28 -12.77
CA THR A 230 0.57 -21.78 -12.67
C THR A 230 1.49 -21.16 -13.70
N PHE A 231 0.96 -20.75 -14.85
CA PHE A 231 1.76 -20.11 -15.89
C PHE A 231 2.38 -18.80 -15.38
N GLN A 232 1.60 -17.90 -14.75
CA GLN A 232 2.12 -16.63 -14.22
C GLN A 232 3.13 -16.85 -13.11
N VAL A 233 2.83 -17.78 -12.22
CA VAL A 233 3.65 -18.12 -11.07
C VAL A 233 4.95 -18.81 -11.52
N ASN A 234 4.87 -19.82 -12.39
CA ASN A 234 6.04 -20.50 -12.91
C ASN A 234 6.91 -19.56 -13.77
N THR A 235 6.28 -18.70 -14.56
CA THR A 235 6.99 -17.69 -15.35
C THR A 235 7.70 -16.68 -14.43
N SER A 236 7.06 -16.28 -13.32
CA SER A 236 7.69 -15.42 -12.32
C SER A 236 8.90 -16.09 -11.65
N LEU A 237 8.80 -17.37 -11.27
CA LEU A 237 9.93 -18.12 -10.70
C LEU A 237 11.06 -18.32 -11.71
N ASN A 238 10.74 -18.55 -13.00
CA ASN A 238 11.72 -18.62 -14.08
C ASN A 238 12.51 -17.31 -14.22
N ALA A 239 11.87 -16.15 -14.02
CA ALA A 239 12.55 -14.86 -14.04
C ALA A 239 13.67 -14.79 -12.98
N PHE A 240 13.41 -15.25 -11.75
CA PHE A 240 14.44 -15.29 -10.70
C PHE A 240 15.56 -16.29 -11.00
N THR A 241 15.22 -17.47 -11.56
CA THR A 241 16.24 -18.47 -11.91
C THR A 241 17.15 -18.00 -13.04
N GLN A 242 16.60 -17.30 -14.04
CA GLN A 242 17.40 -16.74 -15.14
C GLN A 242 18.27 -15.56 -14.68
N GLY A 243 17.72 -14.70 -13.81
CA GLY A 243 18.46 -13.54 -13.30
C GLY A 243 19.60 -13.90 -12.35
N GLY A 244 19.48 -14.98 -11.60
CA GLY A 244 20.50 -15.40 -10.63
C GLY A 244 20.83 -14.31 -9.62
N PHE A 245 22.10 -14.14 -9.26
CA PHE A 245 22.52 -13.17 -8.27
C PHE A 245 22.63 -11.74 -8.83
N GLY A 246 23.19 -11.55 -10.00
CA GLY A 246 23.51 -10.24 -10.58
C GLY A 246 22.54 -9.76 -11.66
N GLY A 247 21.60 -10.61 -12.10
CA GLY A 247 20.69 -10.32 -13.20
C GLY A 247 21.30 -10.61 -14.58
N VAL A 248 20.44 -10.68 -15.60
CA VAL A 248 20.86 -10.83 -17.00
C VAL A 248 21.32 -9.52 -17.63
N GLY A 249 21.01 -8.40 -16.99
CA GLY A 249 21.32 -7.04 -17.46
C GLY A 249 20.08 -6.22 -17.77
N PRO A 250 20.18 -4.87 -17.62
CA PRO A 250 19.07 -3.96 -17.89
C PRO A 250 18.58 -4.06 -19.33
N GLY A 251 17.31 -4.37 -19.53
CA GLY A 251 16.69 -4.53 -20.85
C GLY A 251 16.82 -5.93 -21.48
N GLU A 252 17.75 -6.77 -21.02
CA GLU A 252 18.07 -8.08 -21.61
C GLU A 252 17.12 -9.21 -21.14
N GLY A 253 16.23 -8.93 -20.18
CA GLY A 253 15.25 -9.90 -19.70
C GLY A 253 14.31 -10.38 -20.81
N SER A 254 14.10 -11.68 -20.92
CA SER A 254 13.23 -12.34 -21.91
C SER A 254 11.90 -12.78 -21.31
N VAL A 255 11.86 -13.13 -20.03
CA VAL A 255 10.65 -13.64 -19.34
C VAL A 255 9.58 -12.55 -19.20
N LYS A 256 9.97 -11.29 -19.05
CA LYS A 256 9.05 -10.15 -19.01
C LYS A 256 8.13 -10.05 -20.24
N PHE A 257 8.55 -10.55 -21.40
CA PHE A 257 7.74 -10.55 -22.64
C PHE A 257 6.60 -11.57 -22.59
N VAL A 258 6.71 -12.59 -21.76
CA VAL A 258 5.73 -13.66 -21.62
C VAL A 258 4.92 -13.49 -20.33
N LEU A 259 5.49 -12.86 -19.30
CA LEU A 259 4.86 -12.65 -17.99
C LEU A 259 3.70 -11.63 -18.09
N PRO A 260 2.44 -12.04 -17.82
CA PRO A 260 1.32 -11.11 -17.75
C PRO A 260 1.51 -10.11 -16.59
N ASP A 261 1.01 -8.88 -16.77
CA ASP A 261 1.06 -7.81 -15.76
C ASP A 261 2.48 -7.57 -15.17
N ALA A 262 3.54 -7.81 -16.00
CA ALA A 262 4.95 -7.67 -15.59
C ALA A 262 5.29 -6.26 -15.07
N HIS A 263 4.62 -5.21 -15.57
CA HIS A 263 4.82 -3.82 -15.16
C HIS A 263 4.09 -3.44 -13.86
N SER A 264 3.12 -4.22 -13.40
CA SER A 264 2.29 -3.96 -12.22
C SER A 264 2.48 -5.02 -11.13
N ASP A 265 1.80 -6.14 -11.21
CA ASP A 265 1.73 -7.13 -10.13
C ASP A 265 3.01 -7.93 -9.97
N PHE A 266 3.76 -8.13 -11.07
CA PHE A 266 4.98 -8.96 -11.12
C PHE A 266 6.26 -8.16 -11.37
N ILE A 267 6.27 -6.86 -11.09
CA ILE A 267 7.45 -6.01 -11.30
C ILE A 267 8.67 -6.48 -10.48
N PHE A 268 8.45 -7.12 -9.33
CA PHE A 268 9.52 -7.70 -8.53
C PHE A 268 10.21 -8.88 -9.23
N ALA A 269 9.48 -9.64 -10.06
CA ALA A 269 10.09 -10.68 -10.91
C ALA A 269 10.96 -10.07 -12.03
N VAL A 270 10.52 -8.94 -12.61
CA VAL A 270 11.35 -8.19 -13.58
C VAL A 270 12.63 -7.68 -12.92
N ALA A 271 12.54 -7.17 -11.68
CA ALA A 271 13.72 -6.79 -10.91
C ALA A 271 14.67 -7.99 -10.71
N GLY A 272 14.10 -9.16 -10.39
CA GLY A 272 14.86 -10.41 -10.23
C GLY A 272 15.51 -10.89 -11.51
N GLU A 273 14.85 -10.79 -12.65
CA GLU A 273 15.41 -11.19 -13.95
C GLU A 273 16.54 -10.25 -14.39
N GLU A 274 16.30 -8.94 -14.41
CA GLU A 274 17.24 -7.98 -15.00
C GLU A 274 18.40 -7.58 -14.08
N PHE A 275 18.10 -7.44 -12.77
CA PHE A 275 19.08 -6.95 -11.79
C PHE A 275 19.44 -7.99 -10.71
N GLY A 276 18.83 -9.17 -10.76
CA GLY A 276 19.13 -10.31 -9.90
C GLY A 276 18.65 -10.19 -8.46
N LEU A 277 19.01 -11.19 -7.65
CA LEU A 277 18.67 -11.25 -6.22
C LEU A 277 19.29 -10.09 -5.44
N ALA A 278 20.39 -9.50 -5.89
CA ALA A 278 21.01 -8.34 -5.25
C ALA A 278 20.04 -7.14 -5.23
N ALA A 279 19.44 -6.80 -6.36
CA ALA A 279 18.45 -5.71 -6.45
C ALA A 279 17.17 -6.03 -5.65
N CYS A 280 16.69 -7.27 -5.72
CA CYS A 280 15.56 -7.72 -4.91
C CYS A 280 15.82 -7.53 -3.42
N THR A 281 17.03 -7.89 -2.95
CA THR A 281 17.44 -7.69 -1.55
C THR A 281 17.46 -6.21 -1.17
N VAL A 282 17.99 -5.35 -2.05
CA VAL A 282 17.99 -3.89 -1.80
C VAL A 282 16.56 -3.36 -1.67
N LEU A 283 15.63 -3.77 -2.55
CA LEU A 283 14.23 -3.36 -2.44
C LEU A 283 13.60 -3.81 -1.12
N ILE A 284 13.81 -5.06 -0.70
CA ILE A 284 13.31 -5.59 0.58
C ILE A 284 13.89 -4.78 1.76
N VAL A 285 15.18 -4.49 1.74
CA VAL A 285 15.84 -3.68 2.78
C VAL A 285 15.26 -2.27 2.83
N LEU A 286 14.99 -1.63 1.68
CA LEU A 286 14.38 -0.30 1.66
C LEU A 286 12.97 -0.29 2.28
N PHE A 287 12.13 -1.28 1.97
CA PHE A 287 10.83 -1.44 2.65
C PHE A 287 11.01 -1.66 4.14
N GLY A 288 11.94 -2.52 4.55
CA GLY A 288 12.28 -2.78 5.94
C GLY A 288 12.75 -1.52 6.68
N VAL A 289 13.59 -0.71 6.07
CA VAL A 289 14.06 0.56 6.65
C VAL A 289 12.89 1.50 6.93
N ILE A 290 11.97 1.68 5.97
CA ILE A 290 10.81 2.56 6.15
C ILE A 290 9.95 2.08 7.32
N VAL A 291 9.61 0.78 7.33
CA VAL A 291 8.73 0.20 8.36
C VAL A 291 9.38 0.25 9.75
N VAL A 292 10.62 -0.23 9.87
CA VAL A 292 11.32 -0.28 11.17
C VAL A 292 11.54 1.12 11.75
N ARG A 293 11.90 2.10 10.92
CA ARG A 293 12.06 3.48 11.38
C ARG A 293 10.74 4.09 11.83
N ALA A 294 9.67 3.88 11.07
CA ALA A 294 8.34 4.36 11.44
C ALA A 294 7.85 3.75 12.75
N LEU A 295 8.03 2.43 12.94
CA LEU A 295 7.67 1.74 14.19
C LEU A 295 8.52 2.21 15.38
N ARG A 296 9.82 2.44 15.19
CA ARG A 296 10.69 3.02 16.26
C ARG A 296 10.20 4.40 16.68
N HIS A 297 9.88 5.28 15.73
CA HIS A 297 9.33 6.60 16.05
C HIS A 297 7.98 6.49 16.76
N ALA A 298 7.13 5.55 16.35
CA ALA A 298 5.84 5.33 16.99
C ALA A 298 5.97 4.87 18.44
N VAL A 299 6.92 3.97 18.75
CA VAL A 299 7.17 3.50 20.14
C VAL A 299 7.69 4.62 21.03
N GLU A 300 8.47 5.56 20.49
CA GLU A 300 9.01 6.71 21.25
C GLU A 300 7.97 7.83 21.44
N GLU A 301 6.83 7.79 20.74
CA GLU A 301 5.82 8.85 20.78
C GLU A 301 4.87 8.68 21.98
N ARG A 302 4.54 9.82 22.63
CA ARG A 302 3.68 9.84 23.81
C ARG A 302 2.18 10.00 23.49
N ASP A 303 1.88 10.55 22.33
CA ASP A 303 0.48 10.70 21.88
C ASP A 303 0.00 9.35 21.29
N HIS A 304 -0.93 8.69 21.99
CA HIS A 304 -1.50 7.42 21.58
C HIS A 304 -2.10 7.43 20.16
N PHE A 305 -2.69 8.56 19.74
CA PHE A 305 -3.18 8.65 18.37
C PHE A 305 -2.04 8.58 17.37
N VAL A 306 -0.98 9.36 17.58
CA VAL A 306 0.19 9.37 16.69
C VAL A 306 0.87 8.02 16.67
N GLN A 307 1.02 7.40 17.84
CA GLN A 307 1.59 6.06 18.01
C GLN A 307 0.84 5.02 17.18
N LEU A 308 -0.50 4.93 17.38
CA LEU A 308 -1.34 3.94 16.70
C LEU A 308 -1.44 4.21 15.19
N ALA A 309 -1.60 5.47 14.79
CA ALA A 309 -1.72 5.82 13.38
C ALA A 309 -0.43 5.58 12.61
N ALA A 310 0.74 5.97 13.16
CA ALA A 310 2.02 5.72 12.53
C ALA A 310 2.33 4.23 12.44
N SER A 311 2.07 3.47 13.51
CA SER A 311 2.25 2.01 13.51
C SER A 311 1.32 1.32 12.53
N GLY A 312 0.05 1.71 12.45
CA GLY A 312 -0.93 1.15 11.53
C GLY A 312 -0.58 1.42 10.07
N LEU A 313 -0.18 2.67 9.73
CA LEU A 313 0.25 3.04 8.38
C LEU A 313 1.53 2.30 7.97
N ALA A 314 2.51 2.18 8.86
CA ALA A 314 3.75 1.45 8.61
C ALA A 314 3.47 -0.05 8.40
N THR A 315 2.62 -0.65 9.23
CA THR A 315 2.19 -2.05 9.10
C THR A 315 1.48 -2.28 7.78
N MET A 316 0.55 -1.40 7.39
CA MET A 316 -0.18 -1.49 6.12
C MET A 316 0.78 -1.41 4.92
N PHE A 317 1.70 -0.44 4.92
CA PHE A 317 2.70 -0.27 3.87
C PHE A 317 3.61 -1.49 3.74
N GLY A 318 4.13 -2.00 4.87
CA GLY A 318 4.99 -3.18 4.90
C GLY A 318 4.27 -4.46 4.50
N LEU A 319 3.03 -4.68 4.96
CA LEU A 319 2.23 -5.85 4.59
C LEU A 319 1.88 -5.83 3.10
N GLN A 320 1.54 -4.67 2.52
CA GLN A 320 1.27 -4.58 1.09
C GLN A 320 2.51 -4.98 0.26
N ALA A 321 3.69 -4.50 0.65
CA ALA A 321 4.94 -4.91 0.00
C ALA A 321 5.22 -6.41 0.19
N ALA A 322 5.09 -6.92 1.42
CA ALA A 322 5.33 -8.33 1.73
C ALA A 322 4.37 -9.27 0.97
N ILE A 323 3.09 -8.90 0.84
CA ILE A 323 2.09 -9.68 0.08
C ILE A 323 2.47 -9.71 -1.40
N ASN A 324 2.83 -8.57 -2.03
CA ASN A 324 3.25 -8.55 -3.43
C ASN A 324 4.49 -9.42 -3.66
N ILE A 325 5.51 -9.29 -2.82
CA ILE A 325 6.73 -10.10 -2.89
C ILE A 325 6.40 -11.59 -2.71
N ALA A 326 5.57 -11.95 -1.74
CA ALA A 326 5.16 -13.32 -1.49
C ALA A 326 4.37 -13.94 -2.66
N VAL A 327 3.49 -13.17 -3.32
CA VAL A 327 2.81 -13.57 -4.56
C VAL A 327 3.81 -13.84 -5.67
N THR A 328 4.76 -12.92 -5.87
CA THR A 328 5.77 -13.02 -6.94
C THR A 328 6.70 -14.21 -6.73
N LEU A 329 6.97 -14.56 -5.46
CA LEU A 329 7.75 -15.75 -5.07
C LEU A 329 6.90 -17.04 -4.96
N SER A 330 5.63 -17.00 -5.37
CA SER A 330 4.73 -18.18 -5.30
C SER A 330 4.44 -18.70 -3.88
N LEU A 331 4.66 -17.89 -2.85
CA LEU A 331 4.40 -18.30 -1.45
C LEU A 331 2.92 -18.22 -1.09
N ILE A 332 2.16 -17.39 -1.80
CA ILE A 332 0.71 -17.21 -1.64
C ILE A 332 0.04 -17.03 -3.01
N PRO A 333 -1.27 -17.34 -3.13
CA PRO A 333 -2.01 -17.19 -4.38
C PRO A 333 -1.93 -15.77 -4.96
N ALA A 334 -1.91 -15.68 -6.30
CA ALA A 334 -1.89 -14.42 -7.01
C ALA A 334 -3.04 -13.50 -6.59
N LYS A 335 -2.70 -12.30 -6.17
CA LYS A 335 -3.63 -11.23 -5.76
C LYS A 335 -3.13 -9.96 -6.41
N GLY A 336 -3.94 -9.31 -7.23
CA GLY A 336 -3.59 -8.06 -7.90
C GLY A 336 -3.31 -6.93 -6.91
N MET A 337 -2.13 -6.91 -6.33
CA MET A 337 -1.65 -5.87 -5.43
C MET A 337 -0.32 -5.31 -5.94
N THR A 338 -0.23 -4.01 -6.05
CA THR A 338 0.98 -3.32 -6.49
C THR A 338 2.05 -3.31 -5.39
N LEU A 339 3.32 -3.46 -5.78
CA LEU A 339 4.45 -3.21 -4.91
C LEU A 339 4.61 -1.70 -4.70
N PRO A 340 4.58 -1.19 -3.45
CA PRO A 340 4.50 0.24 -3.19
C PRO A 340 5.60 1.06 -3.87
N PHE A 341 5.23 2.08 -4.66
CA PHE A 341 6.08 2.96 -5.47
C PHE A 341 6.90 2.30 -6.58
N VAL A 342 7.04 0.98 -6.56
CA VAL A 342 7.84 0.24 -7.54
C VAL A 342 6.98 -0.21 -8.73
N SER A 343 5.79 -0.73 -8.46
CA SER A 343 4.83 -1.12 -9.51
C SER A 343 4.24 0.08 -10.23
N TYR A 344 3.98 -0.10 -11.52
CA TYR A 344 3.11 0.80 -12.24
C TYR A 344 1.68 0.74 -11.68
N GLY A 345 1.13 1.91 -11.35
CA GLY A 345 -0.25 2.01 -10.84
C GLY A 345 -0.61 3.46 -10.51
N GLY A 346 -1.43 4.10 -11.34
CA GLY A 346 -1.73 5.53 -11.19
C GLY A 346 -2.38 5.89 -9.86
N SER A 347 -3.58 5.35 -9.57
CA SER A 347 -4.30 5.62 -8.31
C SER A 347 -3.57 5.07 -7.10
N SER A 348 -2.90 3.91 -7.23
CA SER A 348 -2.11 3.32 -6.16
C SER A 348 -0.93 4.21 -5.78
N THR A 349 -0.20 4.77 -6.75
CA THR A 349 0.93 5.69 -6.49
C THR A 349 0.48 6.93 -5.71
N LEU A 350 -0.67 7.53 -6.07
CA LEU A 350 -1.22 8.69 -5.34
C LEU A 350 -1.69 8.33 -3.93
N ALA A 351 -2.35 7.18 -3.78
CA ALA A 351 -2.80 6.69 -2.47
C ALA A 351 -1.62 6.33 -1.55
N LEU A 352 -0.55 5.76 -2.11
CA LEU A 352 0.70 5.50 -1.38
C LEU A 352 1.42 6.81 -1.02
N ALA A 353 1.37 7.81 -1.89
CA ALA A 353 1.87 9.15 -1.58
C ALA A 353 1.14 9.78 -0.39
N LEU A 354 -0.19 9.62 -0.35
CA LEU A 354 -1.01 10.02 0.80
C LEU A 354 -0.63 9.23 2.07
N THR A 355 -0.49 7.91 1.97
CA THR A 355 -0.08 7.02 3.06
C THR A 355 1.25 7.46 3.68
N VAL A 356 2.26 7.61 2.83
CA VAL A 356 3.61 7.99 3.26
C VAL A 356 3.67 9.45 3.70
N GLY A 357 2.93 10.35 3.06
CA GLY A 357 2.78 11.73 3.49
C GLY A 357 2.22 11.82 4.91
N MET A 358 1.15 11.06 5.23
CA MET A 358 0.59 10.96 6.58
C MET A 358 1.59 10.33 7.56
N LEU A 359 2.29 9.27 7.16
CA LEU A 359 3.31 8.61 7.98
C LEU A 359 4.44 9.57 8.33
N LEU A 360 5.00 10.27 7.35
CA LEU A 360 6.03 11.28 7.57
C LEU A 360 5.54 12.45 8.43
N ALA A 361 4.29 12.89 8.25
CA ALA A 361 3.67 13.93 9.09
C ALA A 361 3.60 13.52 10.56
N LEU A 362 3.24 12.26 10.84
CA LEU A 362 3.08 11.74 12.20
C LEU A 362 4.42 11.39 12.87
N THR A 363 5.45 11.01 12.09
CA THR A 363 6.78 10.66 12.61
C THR A 363 7.75 11.85 12.69
N ARG A 364 7.30 13.09 12.36
CA ARG A 364 8.13 14.30 12.48
C ARG A 364 8.47 14.62 13.94
N ARG A 365 9.73 14.97 14.19
CA ARG A 365 10.20 15.48 15.49
C ARG A 365 9.69 16.89 15.72
N ARG A 366 8.59 17.06 16.46
CA ARG A 366 8.03 18.38 16.82
C ARG A 366 8.52 18.80 18.19
N ALA A 367 8.84 20.10 18.33
CA ALA A 367 9.11 20.67 19.64
C ALA A 367 7.85 20.56 20.53
N ALA A 368 8.02 20.39 21.84
CA ALA A 368 6.92 20.20 22.79
C ALA A 368 5.89 21.34 22.77
N SER A 369 6.31 22.56 22.43
CA SER A 369 5.45 23.75 22.29
C SER A 369 4.51 23.72 21.07
N GLN A 370 4.78 22.88 20.08
CA GLN A 370 3.94 22.72 18.88
C GLN A 370 3.01 21.48 18.96
N ARG A 371 3.10 20.71 20.05
CA ARG A 371 2.19 19.61 20.36
C ARG A 371 0.92 20.21 20.97
N GLY A 372 0.13 20.90 20.14
CA GLY A 372 -1.15 21.46 20.59
C GLY A 372 -2.10 20.31 20.96
N TRP A 373 -2.53 20.36 22.19
CA TRP A 373 -3.56 19.50 22.83
C TRP A 373 -4.91 19.58 22.11
#